data_a0cb8d9e1b68261e9023438ffad4edc2
#
_entry.id   a0cb8d9e1b68261e9023438ffad4edc2
#
_cell.length_a   1.000
_cell.length_b   1.000
_cell.length_c   1.000
_cell.angle_alpha   90.00
_cell.angle_beta   90.00
_cell.angle_gamma   90.00
#
_symmetry.space_group_name_H-M   'P 1'
#
loop_
_entity.id
_entity.type
_entity.pdbx_description
1 polymer ?
#
loop_
_entity_poly.entity_id
_entity_poly.type
_entity_poly.pdbx_seq_one_letter_code
_entity_poly.pdbx_strand_id
1 'polypeptide(L)'
;MKYLVTAQEMKQYDKNTIEYLGIPGPVLMERAALAAEDFLKERFDAVKERTKVLIFAGMGNNGGDGLALARLLAADGYAVAVKCVGDMQRATKQWKSQWQTLQHFPVKTDSNIAVDEYNVIVDALFGVGLSRPVEGSYADAVEEMNMAEGFKLALDVPSGICSDTGRVLGCAFLADVTVTFPSYFP
;
A
#
# COMPACT_ATOMS: atom_id res chain seq x y z
N MET A 1 -11.86 -21.86 -11.79
CA MET A 1 -10.39 -21.86 -11.89
C MET A 1 -9.96 -20.40 -11.82
N LYS A 2 -9.09 -20.01 -10.86
CA LYS A 2 -8.56 -18.64 -10.84
C LYS A 2 -7.33 -18.61 -11.74
N TYR A 3 -7.32 -17.76 -12.74
CA TYR A 3 -6.15 -17.53 -13.58
C TYR A 3 -5.17 -16.64 -12.85
N LEU A 4 -3.90 -17.02 -12.84
CA LEU A 4 -2.82 -16.14 -12.41
C LEU A 4 -2.38 -15.33 -13.63
N VAL A 5 -2.27 -14.04 -13.45
CA VAL A 5 -1.84 -13.09 -14.48
C VAL A 5 -0.45 -12.56 -14.17
N THR A 6 0.33 -12.26 -15.20
CA THR A 6 1.63 -11.61 -15.08
C THR A 6 1.48 -10.14 -14.75
N ALA A 7 2.56 -9.51 -14.25
CA ALA A 7 2.61 -8.06 -14.02
C ALA A 7 2.26 -7.25 -15.29
N GLN A 8 2.66 -7.74 -16.46
CA GLN A 8 2.37 -7.09 -17.74
C GLN A 8 0.88 -7.18 -18.08
N GLU A 9 0.27 -8.35 -17.90
CA GLU A 9 -1.17 -8.54 -18.11
C GLU A 9 -1.99 -7.70 -17.14
N MET A 10 -1.61 -7.64 -15.86
CA MET A 10 -2.27 -6.78 -14.87
C MET A 10 -2.26 -5.31 -15.29
N LYS A 11 -1.10 -4.79 -15.72
CA LYS A 11 -1.00 -3.41 -16.23
C LYS A 11 -1.88 -3.17 -17.46
N GLN A 12 -2.00 -4.18 -18.34
CA GLN A 12 -2.88 -4.08 -19.50
C GLN A 12 -4.36 -4.07 -19.10
N TYR A 13 -4.74 -4.87 -18.10
CA TYR A 13 -6.10 -4.87 -17.57
C TYR A 13 -6.47 -3.54 -16.93
N ASP A 14 -5.61 -2.97 -16.11
CA ASP A 14 -5.81 -1.63 -15.53
C ASP A 14 -5.96 -0.57 -16.62
N LYS A 15 -5.08 -0.61 -17.63
CA LYS A 15 -5.15 0.29 -18.78
C LYS A 15 -6.47 0.15 -19.54
N ASN A 16 -6.89 -1.07 -19.84
CA ASN A 16 -8.16 -1.33 -20.52
C ASN A 16 -9.35 -0.86 -19.69
N THR A 17 -9.32 -1.07 -18.38
CA THR A 17 -10.36 -0.60 -17.45
C THR A 17 -10.48 0.91 -17.49
N ILE A 18 -9.35 1.62 -17.53
CA ILE A 18 -9.34 3.09 -17.53
C ILE A 18 -9.68 3.66 -18.92
N GLU A 19 -9.02 3.16 -19.97
CA GLU A 19 -9.10 3.78 -21.29
C GLU A 19 -10.30 3.28 -22.11
N TYR A 20 -10.65 1.98 -22.01
CA TYR A 20 -11.73 1.39 -22.80
C TYR A 20 -13.07 1.37 -22.06
N LEU A 21 -13.09 0.96 -20.77
CA LEU A 21 -14.32 0.95 -19.99
C LEU A 21 -14.65 2.32 -19.38
N GLY A 22 -13.71 3.27 -19.40
CA GLY A 22 -13.91 4.62 -18.87
C GLY A 22 -13.99 4.70 -17.34
N ILE A 23 -13.53 3.68 -16.61
CA ILE A 23 -13.49 3.69 -15.14
C ILE A 23 -12.25 4.46 -14.70
N PRO A 24 -12.37 5.63 -14.03
CA PRO A 24 -11.21 6.42 -13.67
C PRO A 24 -10.26 5.69 -12.71
N GLY A 25 -8.94 5.85 -12.90
CA GLY A 25 -7.92 5.24 -12.03
C GLY A 25 -8.13 5.50 -10.52
N PRO A 26 -8.53 6.70 -10.09
CA PRO A 26 -8.88 6.95 -8.67
C PRO A 26 -10.00 6.06 -8.13
N VAL A 27 -10.93 5.60 -8.96
CA VAL A 27 -11.99 4.66 -8.55
C VAL A 27 -11.41 3.26 -8.27
N LEU A 28 -10.46 2.81 -9.09
CA LEU A 28 -9.76 1.54 -8.86
C LEU A 28 -8.95 1.60 -7.56
N MET A 29 -8.22 2.70 -7.36
CA MET A 29 -7.45 2.96 -6.15
C MET A 29 -8.31 3.00 -4.89
N GLU A 30 -9.46 3.66 -4.94
CA GLU A 30 -10.42 3.71 -3.83
C GLU A 30 -10.95 2.31 -3.48
N ARG A 31 -11.27 1.49 -4.48
CA ARG A 31 -11.73 0.11 -4.26
C ARG A 31 -10.66 -0.78 -3.66
N ALA A 32 -9.41 -0.61 -4.08
CA ALA A 32 -8.26 -1.32 -3.49
C ALA A 32 -8.12 -0.95 -2.01
N ALA A 33 -8.17 0.34 -1.71
CA ALA A 33 -8.07 0.85 -0.34
C ALA A 33 -9.23 0.37 0.55
N LEU A 34 -10.47 0.37 0.03
CA LEU A 34 -11.65 -0.15 0.75
C LEU A 34 -11.50 -1.64 1.08
N ALA A 35 -11.00 -2.47 0.16
CA ALA A 35 -10.80 -3.89 0.43
C ALA A 35 -9.75 -4.13 1.55
N ALA A 36 -8.69 -3.30 1.60
CA ALA A 36 -7.69 -3.37 2.66
C ALA A 36 -8.24 -2.83 3.99
N GLU A 37 -9.06 -1.79 3.95
CA GLU A 37 -9.78 -1.25 5.11
C GLU A 37 -10.72 -2.29 5.71
N ASP A 38 -11.58 -2.91 4.89
CA ASP A 38 -12.52 -3.95 5.32
C ASP A 38 -11.78 -5.08 6.03
N PHE A 39 -10.67 -5.56 5.45
CA PHE A 39 -9.82 -6.58 6.07
C PHE A 39 -9.29 -6.15 7.45
N LEU A 40 -8.79 -4.92 7.58
CA LEU A 40 -8.27 -4.41 8.85
C LEU A 40 -9.38 -4.21 9.88
N LYS A 41 -10.55 -3.75 9.46
CA LYS A 41 -11.73 -3.59 10.33
C LYS A 41 -12.22 -4.93 10.85
N GLU A 42 -12.38 -5.94 10.00
CA GLU A 42 -12.78 -7.28 10.43
C GLU A 42 -11.85 -7.84 11.53
N ARG A 43 -10.57 -7.49 11.46
CA ARG A 43 -9.55 -8.00 12.39
C ARG A 43 -9.41 -7.17 13.66
N PHE A 44 -9.53 -5.84 13.57
CA PHE A 44 -9.11 -4.93 14.62
C PHE A 44 -10.22 -4.03 15.16
N ASP A 45 -11.44 -4.01 14.61
CA ASP A 45 -12.49 -3.09 15.04
C ASP A 45 -12.87 -3.23 16.52
N ALA A 46 -12.86 -4.47 17.03
CA ALA A 46 -13.11 -4.75 18.45
C ALA A 46 -12.06 -4.16 19.42
N VAL A 47 -10.87 -3.80 18.89
CA VAL A 47 -9.74 -3.23 19.65
C VAL A 47 -9.22 -1.93 19.01
N LYS A 48 -10.06 -1.26 18.24
CA LYS A 48 -9.74 -0.05 17.47
C LYS A 48 -9.02 1.01 18.30
N GLU A 49 -9.47 1.27 19.52
CA GLU A 49 -8.90 2.27 20.44
C GLU A 49 -7.42 2.01 20.78
N ARG A 50 -6.96 0.77 20.60
CA ARG A 50 -5.59 0.34 20.86
C ARG A 50 -4.82 0.07 19.58
N THR A 51 -5.50 0.18 18.42
CA THR A 51 -4.91 -0.09 17.11
C THR A 51 -4.33 1.19 16.53
N LYS A 52 -3.02 1.18 16.34
CA LYS A 52 -2.26 2.26 15.72
C LYS A 52 -1.64 1.74 14.43
N VAL A 53 -1.99 2.34 13.31
CA VAL A 53 -1.58 1.90 11.97
C VAL A 53 -0.51 2.82 11.43
N LEU A 54 0.64 2.26 11.04
CA LEU A 54 1.68 2.96 10.29
C LEU A 54 1.76 2.41 8.88
N ILE A 55 1.60 3.28 7.90
CA ILE A 55 1.64 2.94 6.47
C ILE A 55 2.92 3.49 5.86
N PHE A 56 3.74 2.63 5.27
CA PHE A 56 4.90 3.02 4.47
C PHE A 56 4.48 3.17 3.02
N ALA A 57 4.41 4.40 2.54
CA ALA A 57 3.94 4.72 1.20
C ALA A 57 5.09 5.07 0.25
N GLY A 58 5.27 4.26 -0.80
CA GLY A 58 6.16 4.57 -1.93
C GLY A 58 5.54 5.65 -2.83
N MET A 59 6.27 6.05 -3.87
CA MET A 59 5.85 7.15 -4.77
C MET A 59 5.02 6.67 -5.97
N GLY A 60 4.74 5.37 -6.06
CA GLY A 60 3.93 4.74 -7.11
C GLY A 60 2.43 4.69 -6.78
N ASN A 61 1.67 3.95 -7.61
CA ASN A 61 0.24 3.75 -7.38
C ASN A 61 -0.04 2.96 -6.11
N ASN A 62 0.79 1.95 -5.78
CA ASN A 62 0.64 1.22 -4.51
C ASN A 62 0.77 2.14 -3.29
N GLY A 63 1.70 3.12 -3.34
CA GLY A 63 1.77 4.18 -2.34
C GLY A 63 0.50 5.04 -2.30
N GLY A 64 -0.09 5.30 -3.46
CA GLY A 64 -1.40 5.97 -3.57
C GLY A 64 -2.54 5.18 -2.91
N ASP A 65 -2.56 3.85 -3.09
CA ASP A 65 -3.50 2.94 -2.40
C ASP A 65 -3.31 3.02 -0.88
N GLY A 66 -2.04 3.07 -0.41
CA GLY A 66 -1.71 3.27 1.00
C GLY A 66 -2.19 4.62 1.56
N LEU A 67 -2.06 5.72 0.78
CA LEU A 67 -2.59 7.03 1.19
C LEU A 67 -4.12 7.04 1.25
N ALA A 68 -4.80 6.37 0.31
CA ALA A 68 -6.24 6.23 0.33
C ALA A 68 -6.70 5.41 1.55
N LEU A 69 -6.03 4.29 1.85
CA LEU A 69 -6.27 3.49 3.05
C LEU A 69 -6.07 4.31 4.33
N ALA A 70 -5.00 5.11 4.41
CA ALA A 70 -4.75 5.97 5.56
C ALA A 70 -5.93 6.93 5.83
N ARG A 71 -6.46 7.53 4.77
CA ARG A 71 -7.61 8.42 4.84
C ARG A 71 -8.87 7.72 5.31
N LEU A 72 -9.17 6.54 4.77
CA LEU A 72 -10.34 5.75 5.13
C LEU A 72 -10.30 5.33 6.60
N LEU A 73 -9.21 4.73 7.04
CA LEU A 73 -9.01 4.34 8.45
C LEU A 73 -9.10 5.53 9.40
N ALA A 74 -8.53 6.69 9.03
CA ALA A 74 -8.62 7.91 9.85
C ALA A 74 -10.05 8.45 9.91
N ALA A 75 -10.81 8.38 8.82
CA ALA A 75 -12.24 8.75 8.80
C ALA A 75 -13.06 7.85 9.72
N ASP A 76 -12.70 6.57 9.82
CA ASP A 76 -13.33 5.60 10.73
C ASP A 76 -12.79 5.68 12.18
N GLY A 77 -11.89 6.63 12.46
CA GLY A 77 -11.42 6.93 13.82
C GLY A 77 -10.24 6.09 14.30
N TYR A 78 -9.53 5.39 13.41
CA TYR A 78 -8.24 4.75 13.75
C TYR A 78 -7.13 5.81 13.93
N ALA A 79 -6.17 5.51 14.79
CA ALA A 79 -4.94 6.27 14.88
C ALA A 79 -4.00 5.88 13.74
N VAL A 80 -3.79 6.78 12.78
CA VAL A 80 -3.05 6.48 11.55
C VAL A 80 -1.88 7.43 11.37
N ALA A 81 -0.76 6.88 10.92
CA ALA A 81 0.38 7.64 10.43
C ALA A 81 0.85 7.11 9.08
N VAL A 82 1.46 7.98 8.29
CA VAL A 82 2.07 7.64 7.00
C VAL A 82 3.51 8.10 6.97
N LYS A 83 4.41 7.18 6.64
CA LYS A 83 5.81 7.46 6.34
C LYS A 83 6.02 7.34 4.83
N CYS A 84 6.21 8.48 4.17
CA CYS A 84 6.47 8.53 2.73
C CYS A 84 7.94 8.19 2.44
N VAL A 85 8.19 7.25 1.52
CA VAL A 85 9.53 6.81 1.15
C VAL A 85 9.81 7.14 -0.31
N GLY A 86 10.83 7.95 -0.56
CA GLY A 86 11.26 8.37 -1.89
C GLY A 86 11.05 9.85 -2.16
N ASP A 87 11.25 10.24 -3.41
CA ASP A 87 11.13 11.64 -3.87
C ASP A 87 9.69 11.96 -4.31
N MET A 88 8.99 12.77 -3.55
CA MET A 88 7.60 13.19 -3.83
C MET A 88 7.45 13.90 -5.19
N GLN A 89 8.53 14.50 -5.72
CA GLN A 89 8.47 15.15 -7.03
C GLN A 89 8.22 14.12 -8.14
N ARG A 90 8.74 12.89 -7.95
CA ARG A 90 8.60 11.75 -8.87
C ARG A 90 7.34 10.92 -8.64
N ALA A 91 6.50 11.31 -7.68
CA ALA A 91 5.28 10.58 -7.39
C ALA A 91 4.28 10.63 -8.57
N THR A 92 3.49 9.56 -8.70
CA THR A 92 2.45 9.48 -9.73
C THR A 92 1.38 10.56 -9.53
N LYS A 93 0.62 10.85 -10.60
CA LYS A 93 -0.49 11.81 -10.52
C LYS A 93 -1.54 11.37 -9.50
N GLN A 94 -1.85 10.09 -9.46
CA GLN A 94 -2.81 9.51 -8.51
C GLN A 94 -2.31 9.64 -7.08
N TRP A 95 -1.04 9.33 -6.83
CA TRP A 95 -0.41 9.54 -5.52
C TRP A 95 -0.54 10.99 -5.05
N LYS A 96 -0.18 11.95 -5.91
CA LYS A 96 -0.28 13.39 -5.59
C LYS A 96 -1.70 13.84 -5.26
N SER A 97 -2.69 13.30 -5.96
CA SER A 97 -4.10 13.55 -5.68
C SER A 97 -4.51 13.02 -4.30
N GLN A 98 -4.13 11.78 -3.97
CA GLN A 98 -4.42 11.19 -2.65
C GLN A 98 -3.68 11.95 -1.53
N TRP A 99 -2.43 12.34 -1.76
CA TRP A 99 -1.68 13.16 -0.81
C TRP A 99 -2.37 14.49 -0.49
N GLN A 100 -2.86 15.19 -1.51
CA GLN A 100 -3.62 16.43 -1.31
C GLN A 100 -4.89 16.19 -0.49
N THR A 101 -5.63 15.13 -0.79
CA THR A 101 -6.84 14.76 -0.05
C THR A 101 -6.51 14.40 1.41
N LEU A 102 -5.44 13.65 1.63
CA LEU A 102 -5.02 13.20 2.97
C LEU A 102 -4.76 14.36 3.94
N GLN A 103 -4.32 15.52 3.43
CA GLN A 103 -4.04 16.70 4.28
C GLN A 103 -5.28 17.25 5.01
N HIS A 104 -6.48 16.82 4.64
CA HIS A 104 -7.74 17.19 5.29
C HIS A 104 -8.17 16.21 6.39
N PHE A 105 -7.38 15.16 6.64
CA PHE A 105 -7.67 14.12 7.62
C PHE A 105 -6.66 14.12 8.77
N PRO A 106 -7.04 13.63 9.96
CA PRO A 106 -6.16 13.60 11.14
C PRO A 106 -5.11 12.48 11.04
N VAL A 107 -4.30 12.49 9.98
CA VAL A 107 -3.22 11.52 9.73
C VAL A 107 -1.88 12.19 10.00
N LYS A 108 -1.06 11.55 10.82
CA LYS A 108 0.32 12.02 11.08
C LYS A 108 1.22 11.68 9.88
N THR A 109 1.89 12.67 9.31
CA THR A 109 2.72 12.51 8.10
C THR A 109 4.15 13.03 8.31
N ASP A 110 4.79 12.66 9.41
CA ASP A 110 6.15 13.07 9.75
C ASP A 110 7.18 12.05 9.24
N SER A 111 8.38 12.51 8.89
CA SER A 111 9.52 11.63 8.56
C SER A 111 10.10 10.93 9.78
N ASN A 112 9.92 11.49 10.98
CA ASN A 112 10.48 11.00 12.24
C ASN A 112 9.49 10.17 13.06
N ILE A 113 8.59 9.44 12.41
CA ILE A 113 7.65 8.55 13.08
C ILE A 113 8.42 7.36 13.65
N ALA A 114 8.33 7.14 14.95
CA ALA A 114 8.89 5.98 15.62
C ALA A 114 7.99 4.76 15.37
N VAL A 115 8.55 3.73 14.71
CA VAL A 115 7.78 2.55 14.26
C VAL A 115 7.25 1.72 15.42
N ASP A 116 7.94 1.70 16.55
CA ASP A 116 7.59 0.98 17.78
C ASP A 116 6.34 1.53 18.50
N GLU A 117 5.87 2.72 18.12
CA GLU A 117 4.59 3.25 18.61
C GLU A 117 3.35 2.60 17.94
N TYR A 118 3.54 1.80 16.89
CA TYR A 118 2.49 1.25 16.05
C TYR A 118 2.46 -0.27 16.13
N ASN A 119 1.26 -0.83 16.13
CA ASN A 119 1.05 -2.28 16.23
C ASN A 119 0.45 -2.90 14.95
N VAL A 120 0.20 -2.10 13.94
CA VAL A 120 -0.13 -2.54 12.57
C VAL A 120 0.77 -1.80 11.61
N ILE A 121 1.58 -2.53 10.86
CA ILE A 121 2.51 -2.00 9.87
C ILE A 121 2.00 -2.37 8.49
N VAL A 122 1.82 -1.38 7.62
CA VAL A 122 1.31 -1.59 6.26
C VAL A 122 2.40 -1.23 5.26
N ASP A 123 2.75 -2.20 4.43
CA ASP A 123 3.63 -2.03 3.28
C ASP A 123 2.80 -1.61 2.06
N ALA A 124 3.03 -0.38 1.62
CA ALA A 124 2.53 0.21 0.39
C ALA A 124 3.67 0.83 -0.44
N LEU A 125 4.88 0.24 -0.40
CA LEU A 125 6.03 0.77 -1.14
C LEU A 125 5.96 0.42 -2.62
N PHE A 126 5.83 -0.89 -2.93
CA PHE A 126 5.82 -1.40 -4.29
C PHE A 126 4.72 -2.45 -4.46
N GLY A 127 4.07 -2.47 -5.62
CA GLY A 127 3.15 -3.53 -6.05
C GLY A 127 3.75 -4.34 -7.21
N VAL A 128 2.91 -4.92 -8.06
CA VAL A 128 3.28 -5.76 -9.22
C VAL A 128 4.25 -5.09 -10.22
N GLY A 129 4.52 -3.80 -10.10
CA GLY A 129 5.40 -3.06 -11.00
C GLY A 129 6.90 -3.16 -10.69
N LEU A 130 7.29 -3.81 -9.61
CA LEU A 130 8.70 -3.91 -9.19
C LEU A 130 9.48 -4.82 -10.14
N SER A 131 10.55 -4.29 -10.75
CA SER A 131 11.37 -5.01 -11.74
C SER A 131 12.88 -4.91 -11.49
N ARG A 132 13.29 -4.27 -10.40
CA ARG A 132 14.71 -4.05 -10.03
C ARG A 132 14.90 -4.30 -8.54
N PRO A 133 16.14 -4.58 -8.09
CA PRO A 133 16.43 -4.72 -6.68
C PRO A 133 15.98 -3.50 -5.85
N VAL A 134 15.49 -3.76 -4.65
CA VAL A 134 15.17 -2.73 -3.66
C VAL A 134 16.47 -2.31 -2.98
N GLU A 135 16.78 -1.01 -3.06
CA GLU A 135 18.05 -0.44 -2.59
C GLU A 135 17.82 0.93 -1.92
N GLY A 136 18.84 1.41 -1.18
CA GLY A 136 18.84 2.72 -0.53
C GLY A 136 17.67 2.90 0.44
N SER A 137 17.08 4.09 0.49
CA SER A 137 16.01 4.42 1.42
C SER A 137 14.81 3.47 1.39
N TYR A 138 14.56 2.78 0.28
CA TYR A 138 13.53 1.76 0.21
C TYR A 138 13.94 0.46 0.91
N ALA A 139 15.22 0.07 0.81
CA ALA A 139 15.74 -1.08 1.54
C ALA A 139 15.76 -0.79 3.04
N ASP A 140 16.17 0.41 3.44
CA ASP A 140 16.15 0.86 4.85
C ASP A 140 14.71 0.80 5.41
N ALA A 141 13.71 1.23 4.61
CA ALA A 141 12.31 1.18 5.00
C ALA A 141 11.79 -0.25 5.13
N VAL A 142 12.17 -1.16 4.23
CA VAL A 142 11.80 -2.59 4.32
C VAL A 142 12.41 -3.22 5.56
N GLU A 143 13.67 -2.91 5.89
CA GLU A 143 14.32 -3.40 7.11
C GLU A 143 13.63 -2.86 8.37
N GLU A 144 13.32 -1.57 8.42
CA GLU A 144 12.59 -0.94 9.52
C GLU A 144 11.22 -1.60 9.74
N MET A 145 10.44 -1.84 8.66
CA MET A 145 9.16 -2.54 8.75
C MET A 145 9.31 -3.99 9.24
N ASN A 146 10.36 -4.69 8.81
CA ASN A 146 10.61 -6.08 9.22
C ASN A 146 10.99 -6.19 10.69
N MET A 147 11.74 -5.21 11.23
CA MET A 147 12.13 -5.14 12.63
C MET A 147 10.99 -4.73 13.56
N ALA A 148 9.95 -4.08 13.02
CA ALA A 148 8.79 -3.67 13.81
C ALA A 148 8.09 -4.87 14.44
N GLU A 149 7.65 -4.72 15.67
CA GLU A 149 6.71 -5.65 16.29
C GLU A 149 5.28 -5.37 15.80
N GLY A 150 4.39 -6.35 15.89
CA GLY A 150 2.99 -6.20 15.52
C GLY A 150 2.61 -6.87 14.20
N PHE A 151 1.39 -6.61 13.77
CA PHE A 151 0.81 -7.23 12.57
C PHE A 151 1.30 -6.54 11.30
N LYS A 152 1.74 -7.32 10.32
CA LYS A 152 2.35 -6.87 9.09
C LYS A 152 1.47 -7.18 7.88
N LEU A 153 0.96 -6.14 7.22
CA LEU A 153 0.10 -6.21 6.04
C LEU A 153 0.83 -5.68 4.81
N ALA A 154 0.85 -6.44 3.73
CA ALA A 154 1.26 -5.94 2.42
C ALA A 154 0.04 -5.60 1.56
N LEU A 155 0.09 -4.48 0.86
CA LEU A 155 -0.86 -4.14 -0.20
C LEU A 155 -0.33 -4.64 -1.53
N ASP A 156 -1.17 -5.30 -2.30
CA ASP A 156 -0.93 -5.86 -3.63
C ASP A 156 0.05 -7.05 -3.63
N VAL A 157 1.34 -6.79 -3.41
CA VAL A 157 2.43 -7.77 -3.32
C VAL A 157 3.41 -7.28 -2.26
N PRO A 158 3.98 -8.16 -1.41
CA PRO A 158 5.01 -7.72 -0.47
C PRO A 158 6.18 -7.06 -1.20
N SER A 159 6.56 -5.86 -0.77
CA SER A 159 7.64 -5.11 -1.41
C SER A 159 8.93 -5.91 -1.42
N GLY A 160 9.59 -5.92 -2.58
CA GLY A 160 10.79 -6.71 -2.81
C GLY A 160 10.53 -8.09 -3.43
N ILE A 161 9.28 -8.53 -3.54
CA ILE A 161 8.93 -9.78 -4.23
C ILE A 161 8.58 -9.48 -5.71
N CYS A 162 9.21 -10.20 -6.63
CA CYS A 162 8.84 -10.19 -8.03
C CYS A 162 7.51 -10.93 -8.22
N SER A 163 6.44 -10.26 -8.64
CA SER A 163 5.12 -10.84 -8.79
C SER A 163 5.05 -11.98 -9.81
N ASP A 164 5.91 -11.96 -10.83
CA ASP A 164 5.92 -13.00 -11.89
C ASP A 164 6.69 -14.26 -11.50
N THR A 165 7.69 -14.16 -10.60
CA THR A 165 8.61 -15.27 -10.32
C THR A 165 8.68 -15.66 -8.84
N GLY A 166 8.14 -14.84 -7.93
CA GLY A 166 8.27 -15.03 -6.49
C GLY A 166 9.68 -14.78 -5.94
N ARG A 167 10.62 -14.34 -6.77
CA ARG A 167 12.01 -14.10 -6.33
C ARG A 167 12.11 -12.81 -5.51
N VAL A 168 12.97 -12.84 -4.50
CA VAL A 168 13.36 -11.64 -3.77
C VAL A 168 14.28 -10.78 -4.62
N LEU A 169 13.95 -9.51 -4.75
CA LEU A 169 14.71 -8.48 -5.46
C LEU A 169 15.45 -7.58 -4.44
N GLY A 170 16.62 -7.99 -4.03
CA GLY A 170 17.42 -7.32 -3.00
C GLY A 170 16.98 -7.72 -1.60
N CYS A 171 16.00 -7.04 -1.03
CA CYS A 171 15.34 -7.39 0.23
C CYS A 171 13.83 -7.47 0.03
N ALA A 172 13.10 -8.08 0.97
CA ALA A 172 11.65 -8.18 0.91
C ALA A 172 10.99 -7.96 2.27
N PHE A 173 9.80 -7.38 2.23
CA PHE A 173 8.95 -7.24 3.39
C PHE A 173 8.36 -8.62 3.80
N LEU A 174 8.41 -8.90 5.10
CA LEU A 174 7.91 -10.16 5.69
C LEU A 174 6.49 -9.95 6.21
N ALA A 175 5.52 -10.00 5.31
CA ALA A 175 4.12 -9.79 5.63
C ALA A 175 3.51 -11.02 6.32
N ASP A 176 2.65 -10.79 7.34
CA ASP A 176 1.76 -11.82 7.89
C ASP A 176 0.60 -12.12 6.93
N VAL A 177 0.11 -11.08 6.26
CA VAL A 177 -0.97 -11.17 5.26
C VAL A 177 -0.69 -10.22 4.11
N THR A 178 -1.14 -10.62 2.91
CA THR A 178 -1.15 -9.76 1.73
C THR A 178 -2.59 -9.61 1.24
N VAL A 179 -3.05 -8.38 1.08
CA VAL A 179 -4.32 -8.05 0.40
C VAL A 179 -4.00 -7.72 -1.04
N THR A 180 -4.34 -8.64 -1.94
CA THR A 180 -4.17 -8.48 -3.38
C THR A 180 -5.44 -7.95 -4.03
N PHE A 181 -5.28 -7.11 -5.03
CA PHE A 181 -6.40 -6.50 -5.74
C PHE A 181 -6.61 -7.21 -7.08
N PRO A 182 -7.68 -8.03 -7.23
CA PRO A 182 -7.94 -8.73 -8.47
C PRO A 182 -8.32 -7.74 -9.57
N SER A 183 -7.84 -8.01 -10.80
CA SER A 183 -8.34 -7.32 -11.99
C SER A 183 -9.82 -7.67 -12.22
N TYR A 184 -10.60 -6.70 -12.70
CA TYR A 184 -12.04 -6.83 -12.92
C TYR A 184 -12.42 -7.44 -14.28
N PHE A 185 -11.49 -8.02 -15.03
CA PHE A 185 -11.83 -8.73 -16.26
C PHE A 185 -12.13 -10.19 -15.98
N PRO A 186 -13.32 -10.66 -16.42
CA PRO A 186 -13.62 -12.09 -16.46
C PRO A 186 -12.74 -12.82 -17.46
#